data_9eb0d1b548309d27a5a4fa20d987b050
#
_entry.id   9eb0d1b548309d27a5a4fa20d987b050
#
_cell.length_a   1.000
_cell.length_b   1.000
_cell.length_c   1.000
_cell.angle_alpha   90.00
_cell.angle_beta   90.00
_cell.angle_gamma   90.00
#
_symmetry.space_group_name_H-M   'P 1'
#
loop_
_entity.id
_entity.type
_entity.pdbx_description
1 polymer ?
#
loop_
_entity_poly.entity_id
_entity_poly.type
_entity_poly.pdbx_seq_one_letter_code
_entity_poly.pdbx_strand_id
1 'polypeptide(L)'
;FDINELSSGEKQLFLRTLAIRMLNPENSIILIDEPELSLHPKWQQRIVDVYRKIGKNNQIIIATHSPHILGSVKKENIMLLDKDGEGKIVVRTGDELYDSYGQPTDRVLKDIMGLETTRNPKVFKLLEEAGELVDKNEYESEEFKTKYKKLREILGNKDEDLLLMDMDIQIRKKRGLKNVESK
;
A
#
# COMPACT_ATOMS: atom_id res chain seq x y z
N PHE A 1 15.08 -31.86 -5.84
CA PHE A 1 14.41 -30.80 -5.07
C PHE A 1 14.28 -31.27 -3.62
N ASP A 2 14.99 -30.63 -2.71
CA ASP A 2 14.90 -30.94 -1.27
C ASP A 2 13.95 -29.94 -0.59
N ILE A 3 12.87 -30.46 -0.02
CA ILE A 3 11.89 -29.68 0.75
C ILE A 3 12.53 -28.99 1.98
N ASN A 4 13.66 -29.52 2.48
CA ASN A 4 14.35 -28.94 3.62
C ASN A 4 15.04 -27.61 3.31
N GLU A 5 15.34 -27.34 2.04
CA GLU A 5 15.92 -26.07 1.58
C GLU A 5 14.90 -24.92 1.50
N LEU A 6 13.60 -25.23 1.57
CA LEU A 6 12.55 -24.21 1.56
C LEU A 6 12.48 -23.49 2.90
N SER A 7 12.21 -22.19 2.86
CA SER A 7 11.82 -21.39 4.03
C SER A 7 10.51 -21.92 4.63
N SER A 8 10.24 -21.55 5.87
CA SER A 8 9.00 -21.96 6.57
C SER A 8 7.72 -21.58 5.80
N GLY A 9 7.69 -20.35 5.23
CA GLY A 9 6.57 -19.88 4.43
C GLY A 9 6.42 -20.64 3.11
N GLU A 10 7.52 -20.91 2.41
CA GLU A 10 7.50 -21.69 1.18
C GLU A 10 7.04 -23.15 1.43
N LYS A 11 7.46 -23.75 2.53
CA LYS A 11 6.95 -25.06 2.97
C LYS A 11 5.45 -25.04 3.19
N GLN A 12 4.94 -24.04 3.88
CA GLN A 12 3.50 -23.88 4.11
C GLN A 12 2.71 -23.70 2.81
N LEU A 13 3.19 -22.83 1.92
CA LEU A 13 2.55 -22.63 0.62
C LEU A 13 2.54 -23.95 -0.18
N PHE A 14 3.67 -24.63 -0.24
CA PHE A 14 3.78 -25.92 -0.92
C PHE A 14 2.81 -26.97 -0.37
N LEU A 15 2.79 -27.14 0.95
CA LEU A 15 1.91 -28.13 1.60
C LEU A 15 0.43 -27.79 1.42
N ARG A 16 0.03 -26.52 1.58
CA ARG A 16 -1.36 -26.07 1.34
C ARG A 16 -1.78 -26.31 -0.11
N THR A 17 -0.92 -25.91 -1.06
CA THR A 17 -1.19 -26.09 -2.49
C THR A 17 -1.28 -27.56 -2.86
N LEU A 18 -0.36 -28.38 -2.32
CA LEU A 18 -0.36 -29.83 -2.54
C LEU A 18 -1.62 -30.49 -1.97
N ALA A 19 -2.03 -30.13 -0.75
CA ALA A 19 -3.23 -30.65 -0.13
C ALA A 19 -4.49 -30.36 -0.97
N ILE A 20 -4.67 -29.10 -1.42
CA ILE A 20 -5.79 -28.75 -2.29
C ILE A 20 -5.71 -29.51 -3.63
N ARG A 21 -4.51 -29.62 -4.19
CA ARG A 21 -4.30 -30.31 -5.47
C ARG A 21 -4.59 -31.82 -5.38
N MET A 22 -4.27 -32.45 -4.24
CA MET A 22 -4.58 -33.87 -4.00
C MET A 22 -6.08 -34.14 -3.94
N LEU A 23 -6.89 -33.17 -3.51
CA LEU A 23 -8.35 -33.27 -3.54
C LEU A 23 -8.92 -33.22 -4.97
N ASN A 24 -8.11 -32.78 -5.95
CA ASN A 24 -8.49 -32.62 -7.35
C ASN A 24 -9.86 -31.93 -7.53
N PRO A 25 -10.06 -30.71 -6.99
CA PRO A 25 -11.38 -30.08 -6.95
C PRO A 25 -11.87 -29.76 -8.38
N GLU A 26 -13.10 -30.13 -8.68
CA GLU A 26 -13.79 -29.79 -9.93
C GLU A 26 -15.17 -29.23 -9.60
N ASN A 27 -15.57 -28.15 -10.31
CA ASN A 27 -16.87 -27.47 -10.11
C ASN A 27 -17.13 -27.12 -8.62
N SER A 28 -16.10 -26.69 -7.93
CA SER A 28 -16.10 -26.52 -6.48
C SER A 28 -15.88 -25.05 -6.08
N ILE A 29 -16.32 -24.71 -4.87
CA ILE A 29 -15.98 -23.45 -4.21
C ILE A 29 -14.82 -23.73 -3.24
N ILE A 30 -13.71 -22.98 -3.40
CA ILE A 30 -12.52 -23.11 -2.56
C ILE A 30 -12.41 -21.82 -1.74
N LEU A 31 -12.50 -21.95 -0.42
CA LEU A 31 -12.34 -20.83 0.51
C LEU A 31 -10.94 -20.87 1.11
N ILE A 32 -10.23 -19.75 1.02
CA ILE A 32 -8.86 -19.63 1.52
C ILE A 32 -8.79 -18.39 2.42
N ASP A 33 -8.38 -18.58 3.65
CA ASP A 33 -8.22 -17.53 4.63
C ASP A 33 -6.74 -17.25 4.86
N GLU A 34 -6.34 -15.94 4.78
CA GLU A 34 -4.99 -15.43 5.04
C GLU A 34 -3.88 -16.28 4.36
N PRO A 35 -3.92 -16.49 3.03
CA PRO A 35 -2.92 -17.33 2.37
C PRO A 35 -1.51 -16.75 2.42
N GLU A 36 -1.39 -15.46 2.67
CA GLU A 36 -0.13 -14.73 2.78
C GLU A 36 0.65 -14.96 4.07
N LEU A 37 0.03 -15.53 5.10
CA LEU A 37 0.68 -15.73 6.40
C LEU A 37 2.02 -16.45 6.25
N SER A 38 3.07 -15.82 6.81
CA SER A 38 4.46 -16.27 6.74
C SER A 38 5.10 -16.27 5.35
N LEU A 39 4.43 -15.76 4.32
CA LEU A 39 5.00 -15.65 2.98
C LEU A 39 5.78 -14.36 2.79
N HIS A 40 6.93 -14.48 2.16
CA HIS A 40 7.67 -13.31 1.66
C HIS A 40 6.81 -12.55 0.61
N PRO A 41 6.82 -11.21 0.56
CA PRO A 41 6.03 -10.40 -0.39
C PRO A 41 6.11 -10.87 -1.85
N LYS A 42 7.28 -11.32 -2.30
CA LYS A 42 7.48 -11.88 -3.64
C LYS A 42 6.56 -13.06 -3.95
N TRP A 43 6.23 -13.88 -2.95
CA TRP A 43 5.30 -15.00 -3.10
C TRP A 43 3.85 -14.56 -3.00
N GLN A 44 3.57 -13.56 -2.17
CA GLN A 44 2.22 -12.99 -2.05
C GLN A 44 1.72 -12.43 -3.39
N GLN A 45 2.59 -11.82 -4.19
CA GLN A 45 2.26 -11.34 -5.53
C GLN A 45 1.90 -12.43 -6.55
N ARG A 46 2.26 -13.69 -6.27
CA ARG A 46 2.10 -14.83 -7.20
C ARG A 46 1.08 -15.86 -6.73
N ILE A 47 0.66 -15.78 -5.49
CA ILE A 47 -0.14 -16.83 -4.86
C ILE A 47 -1.49 -17.03 -5.55
N VAL A 48 -2.12 -15.96 -6.04
CA VAL A 48 -3.38 -16.02 -6.77
C VAL A 48 -3.23 -16.85 -8.04
N ASP A 49 -2.15 -16.65 -8.77
CA ASP A 49 -1.87 -17.42 -10.01
C ASP A 49 -1.58 -18.89 -9.72
N VAL A 50 -1.01 -19.20 -8.57
CA VAL A 50 -0.80 -20.57 -8.12
C VAL A 50 -2.15 -21.25 -7.87
N TYR A 51 -3.04 -20.60 -7.12
CA TYR A 51 -4.35 -21.16 -6.80
C TYR A 51 -5.25 -21.29 -8.02
N ARG A 52 -5.23 -20.33 -8.96
CA ARG A 52 -6.01 -20.37 -10.21
C ARG A 52 -5.72 -21.61 -11.06
N LYS A 53 -4.55 -22.25 -10.90
CA LYS A 53 -4.14 -23.43 -11.64
C LYS A 53 -4.55 -24.75 -10.98
N ILE A 54 -5.26 -24.71 -9.85
CA ILE A 54 -5.68 -25.91 -9.12
C ILE A 54 -7.07 -26.35 -9.59
N GLY A 55 -7.14 -27.61 -9.99
CA GLY A 55 -8.39 -28.25 -10.41
C GLY A 55 -9.01 -27.65 -11.67
N LYS A 56 -10.33 -27.81 -11.83
CA LYS A 56 -11.06 -27.36 -13.02
C LYS A 56 -12.39 -26.70 -12.64
N ASN A 57 -12.70 -25.58 -13.29
CA ASN A 57 -13.97 -24.87 -13.14
C ASN A 57 -14.33 -24.55 -11.68
N ASN A 58 -13.35 -24.09 -10.89
CA ASN A 58 -13.52 -23.77 -9.49
C ASN A 58 -13.72 -22.27 -9.28
N GLN A 59 -14.53 -21.88 -8.32
CA GLN A 59 -14.59 -20.54 -7.76
C GLN A 59 -13.68 -20.47 -6.55
N ILE A 60 -12.71 -19.54 -6.55
CA ILE A 60 -11.78 -19.36 -5.44
C ILE A 60 -12.12 -18.03 -4.75
N ILE A 61 -12.39 -18.09 -3.45
CA ILE A 61 -12.65 -16.92 -2.62
C ILE A 61 -11.52 -16.83 -1.59
N ILE A 62 -10.82 -15.70 -1.57
CA ILE A 62 -9.65 -15.45 -0.71
C ILE A 62 -10.00 -14.31 0.24
N ALA A 63 -9.94 -14.55 1.54
CA ALA A 63 -9.91 -13.49 2.53
C ALA A 63 -8.44 -13.11 2.80
N THR A 64 -8.11 -11.82 2.71
CA THR A 64 -6.72 -11.36 2.83
C THR A 64 -6.64 -9.91 3.31
N HIS A 65 -5.55 -9.60 4.02
CA HIS A 65 -5.13 -8.25 4.35
C HIS A 65 -3.86 -7.80 3.58
N SER A 66 -3.43 -8.58 2.58
CA SER A 66 -2.21 -8.28 1.82
C SER A 66 -2.45 -7.33 0.66
N PRO A 67 -1.81 -6.14 0.65
CA PRO A 67 -1.85 -5.26 -0.51
C PRO A 67 -1.16 -5.87 -1.73
N HIS A 68 -0.23 -6.82 -1.54
CA HIS A 68 0.42 -7.53 -2.63
C HIS A 68 -0.53 -8.50 -3.36
N ILE A 69 -1.44 -9.14 -2.60
CA ILE A 69 -2.50 -9.98 -3.19
C ILE A 69 -3.50 -9.09 -3.93
N LEU A 70 -3.96 -8.01 -3.31
CA LEU A 70 -4.88 -7.06 -3.94
C LEU A 70 -4.30 -6.46 -5.22
N GLY A 71 -3.02 -6.09 -5.23
CA GLY A 71 -2.32 -5.58 -6.42
C GLY A 71 -2.12 -6.62 -7.55
N SER A 72 -2.39 -7.90 -7.28
CA SER A 72 -2.30 -8.99 -8.27
C SER A 72 -3.65 -9.37 -8.89
N VAL A 73 -4.76 -8.74 -8.48
CA VAL A 73 -6.10 -8.99 -9.00
C VAL A 73 -6.77 -7.70 -9.46
N LYS A 74 -7.69 -7.81 -10.42
CA LYS A 74 -8.47 -6.66 -10.89
C LYS A 74 -9.56 -6.28 -9.88
N LYS A 75 -9.94 -5.00 -9.83
CA LYS A 75 -10.96 -4.47 -8.91
C LYS A 75 -12.31 -5.20 -9.01
N GLU A 76 -12.68 -5.71 -10.20
CA GLU A 76 -13.92 -6.46 -10.40
C GLU A 76 -13.96 -7.78 -9.62
N ASN A 77 -12.79 -8.27 -9.18
CA ASN A 77 -12.64 -9.46 -8.37
C ASN A 77 -12.37 -9.16 -6.88
N ILE A 78 -12.55 -7.92 -6.46
CA ILE A 78 -12.34 -7.49 -5.08
C ILE A 78 -13.70 -7.14 -4.45
N MET A 79 -13.93 -7.66 -3.26
CA MET A 79 -14.98 -7.22 -2.35
C MET A 79 -14.30 -6.64 -1.11
N LEU A 80 -14.35 -5.33 -0.96
CA LEU A 80 -13.82 -4.64 0.22
C LEU A 80 -14.91 -4.58 1.28
N LEU A 81 -14.63 -5.16 2.43
CA LEU A 81 -15.48 -5.08 3.62
C LEU A 81 -14.97 -3.95 4.50
N ASP A 82 -15.81 -2.96 4.74
CA ASP A 82 -15.47 -1.78 5.53
C ASP A 82 -16.57 -1.49 6.56
N LYS A 83 -16.35 -0.54 7.45
CA LYS A 83 -17.35 -0.04 8.37
C LYS A 83 -17.70 1.41 8.03
N ASP A 84 -18.99 1.72 7.99
CA ASP A 84 -19.45 3.10 7.87
C ASP A 84 -19.26 3.87 9.19
N GLY A 85 -19.62 5.16 9.18
CA GLY A 85 -19.53 6.03 10.35
C GLY A 85 -20.40 5.59 11.56
N GLU A 86 -21.34 4.68 11.35
CA GLU A 86 -22.20 4.08 12.38
C GLU A 86 -21.70 2.70 12.82
N GLY A 87 -20.60 2.23 12.24
CA GLY A 87 -20.00 0.92 12.53
C GLY A 87 -20.66 -0.27 11.82
N LYS A 88 -21.60 -0.01 10.89
CA LYS A 88 -22.24 -1.04 10.08
C LYS A 88 -21.32 -1.48 8.95
N ILE A 89 -21.30 -2.79 8.69
CA ILE A 89 -20.49 -3.35 7.59
C ILE A 89 -21.08 -2.91 6.25
N VAL A 90 -20.24 -2.32 5.42
CA VAL A 90 -20.53 -1.99 4.02
C VAL A 90 -19.60 -2.77 3.11
N VAL A 91 -20.10 -3.14 1.94
CA VAL A 91 -19.33 -3.88 0.92
C VAL A 91 -19.17 -2.97 -0.27
N ARG A 92 -17.94 -2.72 -0.68
CA ARG A 92 -17.62 -1.97 -1.92
C ARG A 92 -17.02 -2.91 -2.95
N THR A 93 -17.45 -2.79 -4.21
CA THR A 93 -17.03 -3.67 -5.30
C THR A 93 -16.90 -2.92 -6.62
N GLY A 94 -16.15 -3.46 -7.56
CA GLY A 94 -16.13 -3.01 -8.95
C GLY A 94 -15.80 -1.52 -9.10
N ASP A 95 -16.74 -0.75 -9.65
CA ASP A 95 -16.54 0.67 -9.96
C ASP A 95 -16.50 1.59 -8.74
N GLU A 96 -16.88 1.09 -7.56
CA GLU A 96 -16.71 1.80 -6.29
C GLU A 96 -15.27 1.76 -5.78
N LEU A 97 -14.41 0.93 -6.41
CA LEU A 97 -13.01 0.77 -6.05
C LEU A 97 -12.10 1.40 -7.10
N TYR A 98 -10.95 1.89 -6.65
CA TYR A 98 -9.86 2.25 -7.55
C TYR A 98 -9.24 1.01 -8.22
N ASP A 99 -8.57 1.21 -9.35
CA ASP A 99 -7.87 0.14 -10.03
C ASP A 99 -6.76 -0.44 -9.13
N SER A 100 -6.71 -1.77 -9.05
CA SER A 100 -5.81 -2.52 -8.17
C SER A 100 -4.69 -3.22 -8.91
N TYR A 101 -5.01 -3.84 -10.04
CA TYR A 101 -4.08 -4.70 -10.76
C TYR A 101 -2.87 -3.93 -11.28
N GLY A 102 -1.68 -4.38 -10.89
CA GLY A 102 -0.42 -3.76 -11.29
C GLY A 102 -0.08 -2.45 -10.58
N GLN A 103 -0.91 -2.00 -9.62
CA GLN A 103 -0.62 -0.81 -8.85
C GLN A 103 0.50 -1.04 -7.82
N PRO A 104 1.33 -0.03 -7.54
CA PRO A 104 2.31 -0.08 -6.46
C PRO A 104 1.62 -0.32 -5.10
N THR A 105 2.30 -1.00 -4.20
CA THR A 105 1.77 -1.38 -2.89
C THR A 105 1.27 -0.20 -2.06
N ASP A 106 1.97 0.93 -2.08
CA ASP A 106 1.59 2.16 -1.38
C ASP A 106 0.27 2.73 -1.89
N ARG A 107 0.02 2.64 -3.20
CA ARG A 107 -1.24 3.03 -3.81
C ARG A 107 -2.38 2.12 -3.39
N VAL A 108 -2.18 0.81 -3.41
CA VAL A 108 -3.18 -0.16 -2.94
C VAL A 108 -3.54 0.10 -1.48
N LEU A 109 -2.54 0.36 -0.64
CA LEU A 109 -2.74 0.68 0.78
C LEU A 109 -3.58 1.95 0.97
N LYS A 110 -3.33 3.01 0.21
CA LYS A 110 -4.06 4.28 0.32
C LYS A 110 -5.43 4.22 -0.34
N ASP A 111 -5.48 3.86 -1.62
CA ASP A 111 -6.66 4.04 -2.45
C ASP A 111 -7.72 2.94 -2.24
N ILE A 112 -7.29 1.72 -1.86
CA ILE A 112 -8.19 0.58 -1.66
C ILE A 112 -8.37 0.27 -0.18
N MET A 113 -7.26 0.17 0.58
CA MET A 113 -7.32 -0.21 1.99
C MET A 113 -7.55 0.97 2.94
N GLY A 114 -7.63 2.21 2.41
CA GLY A 114 -8.01 3.41 3.16
C GLY A 114 -6.96 3.92 4.15
N LEU A 115 -5.67 3.57 3.97
CA LEU A 115 -4.62 4.12 4.82
C LEU A 115 -4.38 5.59 4.46
N GLU A 116 -4.42 6.46 5.45
CA GLU A 116 -4.08 7.88 5.29
C GLU A 116 -2.61 8.06 4.86
N THR A 117 -1.73 7.25 5.44
CA THR A 117 -0.30 7.31 5.14
C THR A 117 0.35 5.93 5.20
N THR A 118 1.37 5.71 4.38
CA THR A 118 2.26 4.54 4.45
C THR A 118 3.52 4.80 5.27
N ARG A 119 3.70 6.06 5.74
CA ARG A 119 4.78 6.46 6.64
C ARG A 119 4.42 6.21 8.10
N ASN A 120 5.43 6.22 8.97
CA ASN A 120 5.17 6.25 10.41
C ASN A 120 4.31 7.47 10.76
N PRO A 121 3.19 7.33 11.50
CA PRO A 121 2.25 8.42 11.77
C PRO A 121 2.88 9.66 12.41
N LYS A 122 3.90 9.49 13.28
CA LYS A 122 4.61 10.62 13.92
C LYS A 122 5.45 11.41 12.90
N VAL A 123 6.04 10.71 11.95
CA VAL A 123 6.84 11.35 10.88
C VAL A 123 5.91 12.02 9.87
N PHE A 124 4.80 11.38 9.52
CA PHE A 124 3.79 11.96 8.65
C PHE A 124 3.24 13.27 9.22
N LYS A 125 2.83 13.27 10.50
CA LYS A 125 2.37 14.50 11.17
C LYS A 125 3.43 15.61 11.15
N LEU A 126 4.70 15.27 11.37
CA LEU A 126 5.78 16.26 11.32
C LEU A 126 5.98 16.83 9.90
N LEU A 127 5.78 16.01 8.85
CA LEU A 127 5.80 16.46 7.46
C LEU A 127 4.61 17.39 7.16
N GLU A 128 3.41 17.06 7.62
CA GLU A 128 2.22 17.92 7.46
C GLU A 128 2.44 19.27 8.14
N GLU A 129 2.88 19.28 9.41
CA GLU A 129 3.15 20.51 10.14
C GLU A 129 4.23 21.39 9.46
N ALA A 130 5.26 20.78 8.88
CA ALA A 130 6.27 21.52 8.11
C ALA A 130 5.70 22.03 6.78
N GLY A 131 4.88 21.23 6.10
CA GLY A 131 4.18 21.63 4.88
C GLY A 131 3.25 22.82 5.08
N GLU A 132 2.46 22.82 6.16
CA GLU A 132 1.60 23.94 6.50
C GLU A 132 2.38 25.25 6.70
N LEU A 133 3.57 25.19 7.32
CA LEU A 133 4.42 26.37 7.47
C LEU A 133 4.94 26.87 6.11
N VAL A 134 5.25 25.96 5.18
CA VAL A 134 5.60 26.34 3.81
C VAL A 134 4.42 27.00 3.11
N ASP A 135 3.21 26.49 3.25
CA ASP A 135 2.00 27.04 2.65
C ASP A 135 1.66 28.43 3.18
N LYS A 136 1.93 28.69 4.45
CA LYS A 136 1.82 30.02 5.08
C LYS A 136 2.99 30.95 4.75
N ASN A 137 3.96 30.50 3.93
CA ASN A 137 5.22 31.20 3.64
C ASN A 137 6.10 31.47 4.87
N GLU A 138 5.96 30.64 5.92
CA GLU A 138 6.71 30.73 7.18
C GLU A 138 7.96 29.82 7.18
N TYR A 139 8.47 29.48 6.01
CA TYR A 139 9.62 28.58 5.83
C TYR A 139 10.97 29.15 6.31
N GLU A 140 11.03 30.44 6.68
CA GLU A 140 12.20 31.05 7.34
C GLU A 140 12.06 31.07 8.88
N SER A 141 10.93 30.66 9.45
CA SER A 141 10.69 30.65 10.89
C SER A 141 11.60 29.66 11.61
N GLU A 142 11.90 29.92 12.86
CA GLU A 142 12.67 28.97 13.71
C GLU A 142 11.91 27.66 13.94
N GLU A 143 10.59 27.73 13.96
CA GLU A 143 9.73 26.53 14.06
C GLU A 143 9.92 25.62 12.85
N PHE A 144 9.82 26.17 11.64
CA PHE A 144 10.07 25.42 10.41
C PHE A 144 11.47 24.81 10.39
N LYS A 145 12.49 25.63 10.64
CA LYS A 145 13.89 25.16 10.62
C LYS A 145 14.12 23.99 11.57
N THR A 146 13.52 24.05 12.77
CA THR A 146 13.64 22.99 13.78
C THR A 146 12.96 21.71 13.29
N LYS A 147 11.72 21.79 12.82
CA LYS A 147 10.96 20.63 12.28
C LYS A 147 11.65 20.04 11.07
N TYR A 148 12.07 20.88 10.14
CA TYR A 148 12.72 20.48 8.89
C TYR A 148 14.09 19.82 9.13
N LYS A 149 14.89 20.34 10.07
CA LYS A 149 16.14 19.70 10.49
C LYS A 149 15.89 18.31 11.04
N LYS A 150 14.89 18.16 11.91
CA LYS A 150 14.50 16.85 12.48
C LYS A 150 14.02 15.88 11.40
N LEU A 151 13.24 16.35 10.44
CA LEU A 151 12.82 15.53 9.28
C LEU A 151 14.01 15.05 8.46
N ARG A 152 14.99 15.91 8.17
CA ARG A 152 16.21 15.52 7.46
C ARG A 152 17.05 14.50 8.23
N GLU A 153 17.11 14.60 9.55
CA GLU A 153 17.82 13.63 10.41
C GLU A 153 17.12 12.24 10.36
N ILE A 154 15.79 12.20 10.30
CA ILE A 154 15.01 10.97 10.27
C ILE A 154 14.97 10.34 8.86
N LEU A 155 14.67 11.14 7.85
CA LEU A 155 14.37 10.67 6.48
C LEU A 155 15.58 10.70 5.55
N GLY A 156 16.60 11.48 5.89
CA GLY A 156 17.75 11.73 5.03
C GLY A 156 17.49 12.79 3.96
N ASN A 157 18.57 13.15 3.22
CA ASN A 157 18.50 14.27 2.26
C ASN A 157 17.89 13.91 0.89
N LYS A 158 17.57 12.63 0.64
CA LYS A 158 17.05 12.14 -0.64
C LYS A 158 15.57 11.75 -0.57
N ASP A 159 14.91 12.03 0.53
CA ASP A 159 13.49 11.74 0.68
C ASP A 159 12.67 12.61 -0.27
N GLU A 160 11.71 11.99 -0.97
CA GLU A 160 10.92 12.63 -2.02
C GLU A 160 10.09 13.80 -1.50
N ASP A 161 9.46 13.65 -0.32
CA ASP A 161 8.63 14.73 0.25
C ASP A 161 9.48 15.94 0.64
N LEU A 162 10.70 15.71 1.17
CA LEU A 162 11.63 16.79 1.49
C LEU A 162 12.15 17.48 0.24
N LEU A 163 12.41 16.74 -0.84
CA LEU A 163 12.83 17.32 -2.11
C LEU A 163 11.72 18.15 -2.74
N LEU A 164 10.48 17.70 -2.70
CA LEU A 164 9.32 18.44 -3.17
C LEU A 164 9.11 19.72 -2.36
N MET A 165 9.26 19.64 -1.03
CA MET A 165 9.17 20.81 -0.14
C MET A 165 10.27 21.85 -0.44
N ASP A 166 11.51 21.40 -0.66
CA ASP A 166 12.60 22.28 -1.08
C ASP A 166 12.31 22.97 -2.42
N MET A 167 11.77 22.23 -3.38
CA MET A 167 11.40 22.79 -4.70
C MET A 167 10.30 23.85 -4.55
N ASP A 168 9.27 23.58 -3.75
CA ASP A 168 8.19 24.55 -3.52
C ASP A 168 8.71 25.84 -2.85
N ILE A 169 9.54 25.70 -1.81
CA ILE A 169 10.19 26.86 -1.18
C ILE A 169 10.99 27.69 -2.18
N GLN A 170 11.76 27.05 -3.07
CA GLN A 170 12.53 27.77 -4.09
C GLN A 170 11.63 28.50 -5.10
N ILE A 171 10.52 27.88 -5.51
CA ILE A 171 9.55 28.51 -6.40
C ILE A 171 8.92 29.74 -5.74
N ARG A 172 8.52 29.63 -4.47
CA ARG A 172 7.93 30.75 -3.70
C ARG A 172 8.92 31.91 -3.53
N LYS A 173 10.19 31.61 -3.21
CA LYS A 173 11.26 32.64 -3.14
C LYS A 173 11.45 33.36 -4.46
N LYS A 174 11.51 32.67 -5.59
CA LYS A 174 11.64 33.28 -6.92
C LYS A 174 10.43 34.16 -7.31
N ARG A 175 9.21 33.75 -6.92
CA ARG A 175 8.00 34.54 -7.16
C ARG A 175 7.97 35.81 -6.30
N GLY A 176 8.38 35.70 -5.03
CA GLY A 176 8.52 36.84 -4.14
C GLY A 176 9.51 37.90 -4.66
N LEU A 177 10.66 37.50 -5.20
CA LEU A 177 11.65 38.36 -5.78
C LEU A 177 11.12 39.11 -7.02
N LYS A 178 10.40 38.44 -7.92
CA LYS A 178 9.82 39.09 -9.11
C LYS A 178 8.77 40.14 -8.78
N ASN A 179 8.03 39.98 -7.69
CA ASN A 179 7.04 40.97 -7.24
C ASN A 179 7.68 42.21 -6.57
N VAL A 180 8.95 42.14 -6.18
CA VAL A 180 9.71 43.28 -5.62
C VAL A 180 10.38 44.07 -6.73
N GLU A 181 10.84 43.43 -7.82
CA GLU A 181 11.45 44.08 -8.98
C GLU A 181 10.44 44.78 -9.91
N SER A 182 9.14 44.48 -9.77
CA SER A 182 8.06 45.06 -10.58
C SER A 182 7.31 46.23 -9.88
N LYS A 183 7.80 46.69 -8.73
CA LYS A 183 7.36 47.90 -8.03
C LYS A 183 8.43 48.96 -8.05
#